data_8675514381fcec2de90568f5c2f70362
#
_entry.id   8675514381fcec2de90568f5c2f70362
#
_cell.length_a   1.000
_cell.length_b   1.000
_cell.length_c   1.000
_cell.angle_alpha   90.00
_cell.angle_beta   90.00
_cell.angle_gamma   90.00
#
_symmetry.space_group_name_H-M   'P 1'
#
loop_
_entity.id
_entity.type
_entity.pdbx_description
1 polymer ?
#
loop_
_entity_poly.entity_id
_entity_poly.type
_entity_poly.pdbx_seq_one_letter_code
_entity_poly.pdbx_strand_id
1 'polypeptide(L)'
;MSRVLIFHYHLNPGGVTRIIESQVKSLMLGSAYRDIIIVTGCCDTPRPFNAPGTSLEVNEDLNYLSAEEDPRKIYSRLQDFFSGLVQKDDILHCHNLNLGKNPVVTAVIAELAWKGYYVLNHAHDFAEDRPDNFAFMRETIERKLGKKLSPVLYPQLKNYLFATLNSFDQQRLVHLGIEEERITMLPNPIAGEAITVNNTIKDLKQKVCDQLHISANKLLVTYPVRVIRRKNIGEFILLALLFESESHFLVTQPPRNPLELVPYLGWKKFCIESSIPVVFEAGLKTDFEELMRATDFCVTTSRQEGFGMAFMEPWLYGKPVIGRNIPEVTRDLESSGVNFPMLYDELKVMSRDAPVDFSSLGDDEQKVYITDLQRNKNRKKQLTEMNPWLKTMFQQVRNELIEENQTILLNEYSLENYARRLESLYQKFAR
;
A
#
# COMPACT_ATOMS: atom_id res chain seq x y z
N MET A 1 13.75 -0.03 -30.91
CA MET A 1 13.31 0.48 -29.58
C MET A 1 13.31 -0.71 -28.65
N SER A 2 13.86 -0.57 -27.45
CA SER A 2 13.89 -1.65 -26.45
C SER A 2 12.47 -1.93 -25.96
N ARG A 3 12.13 -3.21 -25.82
CA ARG A 3 10.86 -3.63 -25.22
C ARG A 3 10.97 -3.53 -23.70
N VAL A 4 9.84 -3.34 -23.02
CA VAL A 4 9.76 -3.41 -21.54
C VAL A 4 8.94 -4.62 -21.15
N LEU A 5 9.55 -5.56 -20.44
CA LEU A 5 8.87 -6.70 -19.84
C LEU A 5 8.53 -6.36 -18.39
N ILE A 6 7.25 -6.21 -18.08
CA ILE A 6 6.77 -5.90 -16.72
C ILE A 6 6.37 -7.21 -16.07
N PHE A 7 7.09 -7.61 -15.03
CA PHE A 7 6.85 -8.87 -14.31
C PHE A 7 6.18 -8.64 -12.96
N HIS A 8 5.17 -9.45 -12.65
CA HIS A 8 4.67 -9.69 -11.31
C HIS A 8 4.08 -11.10 -11.18
N TYR A 9 4.13 -11.67 -9.98
CA TYR A 9 3.69 -13.06 -9.71
C TYR A 9 2.25 -13.34 -10.16
N HIS A 10 1.33 -12.41 -9.95
CA HIS A 10 -0.07 -12.51 -10.36
C HIS A 10 -0.68 -11.12 -10.59
N LEU A 11 -1.69 -11.03 -11.43
CA LEU A 11 -2.46 -9.82 -11.69
C LEU A 11 -3.87 -9.86 -11.08
N ASN A 12 -4.04 -10.57 -9.98
CA ASN A 12 -5.28 -10.54 -9.21
C ASN A 12 -5.49 -9.15 -8.58
N PRO A 13 -6.74 -8.72 -8.34
CA PRO A 13 -7.03 -7.40 -7.81
C PRO A 13 -6.26 -7.09 -6.52
N GLY A 14 -5.34 -6.15 -6.58
CA GLY A 14 -4.42 -5.79 -5.49
C GLY A 14 -3.71 -4.47 -5.72
N GLY A 15 -2.87 -4.06 -4.77
CA GLY A 15 -2.10 -2.82 -4.85
C GLY A 15 -1.13 -2.83 -6.03
N VAL A 16 -0.28 -3.86 -6.14
CA VAL A 16 0.74 -3.93 -7.20
C VAL A 16 0.09 -4.05 -8.58
N THR A 17 -1.02 -4.77 -8.72
CA THR A 17 -1.76 -4.86 -9.99
C THR A 17 -2.21 -3.48 -10.47
N ARG A 18 -2.77 -2.64 -9.57
CA ARG A 18 -3.14 -1.25 -9.89
C ARG A 18 -1.93 -0.40 -10.29
N ILE A 19 -0.78 -0.64 -9.65
CA ILE A 19 0.44 0.10 -10.01
C ILE A 19 0.93 -0.31 -11.40
N ILE A 20 0.87 -1.59 -11.75
CA ILE A 20 1.22 -2.06 -13.11
C ILE A 20 0.26 -1.46 -14.14
N GLU A 21 -1.06 -1.40 -13.85
CA GLU A 21 -2.03 -0.72 -14.72
C GLU A 21 -1.66 0.77 -14.91
N SER A 22 -1.31 1.46 -13.84
CA SER A 22 -0.87 2.85 -13.89
C SER A 22 0.46 3.02 -14.63
N GLN A 23 1.39 2.08 -14.46
CA GLN A 23 2.67 2.04 -15.17
C GLN A 23 2.47 1.88 -16.68
N VAL A 24 1.62 0.95 -17.09
CA VAL A 24 1.28 0.76 -18.50
C VAL A 24 0.66 2.02 -19.08
N LYS A 25 -0.31 2.61 -18.39
CA LYS A 25 -0.93 3.89 -18.81
C LYS A 25 0.11 5.00 -18.95
N SER A 26 1.01 5.13 -17.98
CA SER A 26 2.07 6.14 -17.99
C SER A 26 3.04 5.95 -19.16
N LEU A 27 3.47 4.73 -19.44
CA LEU A 27 4.35 4.44 -20.58
C LEU A 27 3.66 4.74 -21.93
N MET A 28 2.34 4.57 -22.01
CA MET A 28 1.57 4.88 -23.21
C MET A 28 1.34 6.37 -23.43
N LEU A 29 1.36 7.19 -22.38
CA LEU A 29 1.09 8.64 -22.47
C LEU A 29 2.19 9.43 -23.21
N GLY A 30 3.40 8.95 -23.29
CA GLY A 30 4.42 9.77 -23.93
C GLY A 30 5.84 9.20 -23.96
N SER A 31 6.04 7.93 -23.59
CA SER A 31 7.38 7.37 -23.57
C SER A 31 7.86 6.83 -24.93
N ALA A 32 9.18 6.72 -25.07
CA ALA A 32 9.82 6.01 -26.19
C ALA A 32 9.59 4.49 -26.13
N TYR A 33 9.04 3.97 -25.03
CA TYR A 33 8.83 2.55 -24.77
C TYR A 33 7.36 2.18 -25.00
N ARG A 34 7.03 1.78 -26.21
CA ARG A 34 5.65 1.45 -26.63
C ARG A 34 5.39 -0.04 -26.88
N ASP A 35 6.42 -0.86 -26.77
CA ASP A 35 6.31 -2.31 -26.86
C ASP A 35 6.44 -2.90 -25.45
N ILE A 36 5.31 -3.21 -24.84
CA ILE A 36 5.20 -3.61 -23.43
C ILE A 36 4.70 -5.05 -23.38
N ILE A 37 5.47 -5.93 -22.75
CA ILE A 37 5.10 -7.30 -22.48
C ILE A 37 4.84 -7.46 -20.98
N ILE A 38 3.63 -7.84 -20.61
CA ILE A 38 3.29 -8.11 -19.22
C ILE A 38 3.47 -9.61 -18.98
N VAL A 39 4.28 -9.95 -17.99
CA VAL A 39 4.68 -11.33 -17.68
C VAL A 39 4.18 -11.71 -16.30
N THR A 40 3.36 -12.74 -16.18
CA THR A 40 2.72 -13.09 -14.92
C THR A 40 2.43 -14.59 -14.78
N GLY A 41 2.22 -15.06 -13.54
CA GLY A 41 1.81 -16.43 -13.25
C GLY A 41 0.32 -16.66 -13.50
N CYS A 42 -0.53 -15.66 -13.19
CA CYS A 42 -1.96 -15.71 -13.51
C CYS A 42 -2.58 -14.32 -13.65
N CYS A 43 -3.66 -14.24 -14.40
CA CYS A 43 -4.42 -13.01 -14.61
C CYS A 43 -5.90 -13.33 -14.75
N ASP A 44 -6.70 -13.00 -13.73
CA ASP A 44 -8.16 -13.26 -13.74
C ASP A 44 -8.93 -12.29 -14.67
N THR A 45 -8.36 -11.10 -14.91
CA THR A 45 -8.97 -10.06 -15.74
C THR A 45 -7.95 -9.45 -16.71
N PRO A 46 -7.73 -10.07 -17.89
CA PRO A 46 -6.71 -9.64 -18.84
C PRO A 46 -7.00 -8.27 -19.50
N ARG A 47 -8.23 -7.77 -19.47
CA ARG A 47 -8.66 -6.57 -20.21
C ARG A 47 -7.84 -5.30 -19.94
N PRO A 48 -7.42 -4.95 -18.70
CA PRO A 48 -6.62 -3.76 -18.46
C PRO A 48 -5.25 -3.78 -19.17
N PHE A 49 -4.77 -4.98 -19.52
CA PHE A 49 -3.44 -5.22 -20.07
C PHE A 49 -3.43 -5.52 -21.58
N ASN A 50 -4.59 -5.50 -22.23
CA ASN A 50 -4.76 -5.72 -23.66
C ASN A 50 -4.91 -4.40 -24.44
N ALA A 51 -4.18 -3.35 -24.04
CA ALA A 51 -4.16 -2.10 -24.77
C ALA A 51 -3.29 -2.21 -26.03
N PRO A 52 -3.50 -1.40 -27.08
CA PRO A 52 -2.60 -1.37 -28.23
C PRO A 52 -1.13 -1.16 -27.82
N GLY A 53 -0.21 -1.99 -28.29
CA GLY A 53 1.20 -1.96 -27.91
C GLY A 53 1.53 -2.71 -26.62
N THR A 54 0.56 -3.45 -26.05
CA THR A 54 0.79 -4.35 -24.91
C THR A 54 0.48 -5.80 -25.30
N SER A 55 1.23 -6.74 -24.74
CA SER A 55 0.93 -8.17 -24.78
C SER A 55 1.01 -8.77 -23.38
N LEU A 56 0.32 -9.90 -23.18
CA LEU A 56 0.27 -10.60 -21.90
C LEU A 56 0.80 -12.02 -22.08
N GLU A 57 1.85 -12.35 -21.34
CA GLU A 57 2.44 -13.68 -21.25
C GLU A 57 2.18 -14.29 -19.89
N VAL A 58 1.49 -15.44 -19.87
CA VAL A 58 1.11 -16.13 -18.63
C VAL A 58 1.86 -17.46 -18.55
N ASN A 59 2.56 -17.65 -17.42
CA ASN A 59 3.25 -18.91 -17.12
C ASN A 59 3.05 -19.25 -15.64
N GLU A 60 2.36 -20.35 -15.34
CA GLU A 60 1.98 -20.75 -13.99
C GLU A 60 3.16 -20.90 -13.03
N ASP A 61 4.36 -21.26 -13.50
CA ASP A 61 5.57 -21.36 -12.69
C ASP A 61 6.00 -20.00 -12.07
N LEU A 62 5.45 -18.88 -12.55
CA LEU A 62 5.70 -17.55 -12.01
C LEU A 62 4.85 -17.22 -10.77
N ASN A 63 3.79 -17.99 -10.48
CA ASN A 63 2.95 -17.82 -9.29
C ASN A 63 3.74 -17.97 -7.98
N TYR A 64 3.10 -17.70 -6.87
CA TYR A 64 3.64 -18.00 -5.56
C TYR A 64 3.98 -19.49 -5.46
N LEU A 65 5.23 -19.78 -5.10
CA LEU A 65 5.73 -21.14 -4.98
C LEU A 65 5.12 -21.82 -3.75
N SER A 66 4.56 -23.02 -3.92
CA SER A 66 4.14 -23.84 -2.80
C SER A 66 5.31 -24.65 -2.22
N ALA A 67 5.19 -25.06 -0.95
CA ALA A 67 6.23 -25.87 -0.29
C ALA A 67 6.38 -27.28 -0.88
N GLU A 68 5.35 -27.76 -1.59
CA GLU A 68 5.27 -29.10 -2.19
C GLU A 68 5.91 -29.18 -3.57
N GLU A 69 6.13 -28.05 -4.22
CA GLU A 69 6.73 -27.98 -5.56
C GLU A 69 8.25 -28.18 -5.51
N ASP A 70 8.79 -28.79 -6.56
CA ASP A 70 10.24 -28.97 -6.73
C ASP A 70 10.88 -27.72 -7.35
N PRO A 71 11.62 -26.90 -6.58
CA PRO A 71 12.20 -25.66 -7.08
C PRO A 71 13.20 -25.85 -8.22
N ARG A 72 13.87 -27.01 -8.30
CA ARG A 72 14.86 -27.28 -9.37
C ARG A 72 14.20 -27.49 -10.72
N LYS A 73 13.06 -28.18 -10.73
CA LYS A 73 12.27 -28.37 -11.96
C LYS A 73 11.69 -27.05 -12.46
N ILE A 74 11.12 -26.25 -11.55
CA ILE A 74 10.60 -24.93 -11.88
C ILE A 74 11.71 -24.02 -12.37
N TYR A 75 12.88 -24.07 -11.73
CA TYR A 75 14.05 -23.30 -12.15
C TYR A 75 14.44 -23.56 -13.60
N SER A 76 14.54 -24.84 -14.01
CA SER A 76 14.85 -25.20 -15.40
C SER A 76 13.78 -24.71 -16.38
N ARG A 77 12.48 -24.94 -16.07
CA ARG A 77 11.39 -24.49 -16.95
C ARG A 77 11.35 -22.97 -17.10
N LEU A 78 11.61 -22.22 -16.03
CA LEU A 78 11.66 -20.77 -16.09
C LEU A 78 12.90 -20.25 -16.85
N GLN A 79 14.05 -20.94 -16.76
CA GLN A 79 15.20 -20.59 -17.60
C GLN A 79 14.86 -20.76 -19.10
N ASP A 80 14.22 -21.86 -19.48
CA ASP A 80 13.79 -22.10 -20.87
C ASP A 80 12.75 -21.06 -21.31
N PHE A 81 11.76 -20.77 -20.46
CA PHE A 81 10.74 -19.75 -20.73
C PHE A 81 11.35 -18.37 -20.98
N PHE A 82 12.18 -17.87 -20.07
CA PHE A 82 12.80 -16.55 -20.24
C PHE A 82 13.81 -16.51 -21.39
N SER A 83 14.53 -17.60 -21.67
CA SER A 83 15.45 -17.64 -22.82
C SER A 83 14.72 -17.57 -24.16
N GLY A 84 13.49 -18.05 -24.25
CA GLY A 84 12.64 -17.91 -25.43
C GLY A 84 11.95 -16.55 -25.55
N LEU A 85 11.74 -15.86 -24.43
CA LEU A 85 10.96 -14.61 -24.37
C LEU A 85 11.84 -13.35 -24.46
N VAL A 86 12.96 -13.31 -23.70
CA VAL A 86 13.74 -12.09 -23.46
C VAL A 86 14.80 -11.89 -24.55
N GLN A 87 14.87 -10.68 -25.10
CA GLN A 87 15.90 -10.24 -26.03
C GLN A 87 16.99 -9.41 -25.33
N LYS A 88 18.15 -9.27 -25.97
CA LYS A 88 19.34 -8.66 -25.32
C LYS A 88 19.14 -7.23 -24.85
N ASP A 89 18.35 -6.44 -25.59
CA ASP A 89 18.12 -5.02 -25.31
C ASP A 89 16.80 -4.76 -24.53
N ASP A 90 16.14 -5.82 -24.09
CA ASP A 90 14.93 -5.70 -23.28
C ASP A 90 15.24 -5.22 -21.87
N ILE A 91 14.29 -4.49 -21.30
CA ILE A 91 14.31 -4.09 -19.90
C ILE A 91 13.30 -4.93 -19.13
N LEU A 92 13.79 -5.75 -18.19
CA LEU A 92 12.96 -6.52 -17.28
C LEU A 92 12.63 -5.65 -16.06
N HIS A 93 11.45 -5.04 -16.02
CA HIS A 93 10.95 -4.31 -14.87
C HIS A 93 10.16 -5.26 -13.96
N CYS A 94 10.78 -5.73 -12.91
CA CYS A 94 10.25 -6.76 -12.03
C CYS A 94 9.71 -6.16 -10.74
N HIS A 95 8.45 -6.40 -10.42
CA HIS A 95 7.85 -5.99 -9.15
C HIS A 95 8.01 -7.06 -8.07
N ASN A 96 8.52 -6.67 -6.91
CA ASN A 96 8.55 -7.48 -5.68
C ASN A 96 9.41 -8.75 -5.71
N LEU A 97 10.53 -8.77 -6.42
CA LEU A 97 11.46 -9.91 -6.38
C LEU A 97 11.96 -10.21 -4.95
N ASN A 98 11.98 -9.20 -4.07
CA ASN A 98 12.43 -9.32 -2.68
C ASN A 98 11.35 -9.83 -1.71
N LEU A 99 10.11 -10.07 -2.17
CA LEU A 99 8.98 -10.45 -1.30
C LEU A 99 9.09 -11.85 -0.67
N GLY A 100 9.86 -12.76 -1.30
CA GLY A 100 10.04 -14.14 -0.80
C GLY A 100 8.90 -15.10 -1.10
N LYS A 101 8.02 -14.79 -2.05
CA LYS A 101 6.87 -15.64 -2.42
C LYS A 101 7.17 -16.67 -3.50
N ASN A 102 8.09 -16.35 -4.42
CA ASN A 102 8.66 -17.32 -5.34
C ASN A 102 10.17 -17.07 -5.50
N PRO A 103 10.99 -17.65 -4.62
CA PRO A 103 12.45 -17.47 -4.66
C PRO A 103 13.10 -18.00 -5.95
N VAL A 104 12.44 -18.92 -6.64
CA VAL A 104 12.95 -19.47 -7.92
C VAL A 104 12.96 -18.40 -8.99
N VAL A 105 11.89 -17.62 -9.11
CA VAL A 105 11.83 -16.48 -10.04
C VAL A 105 12.93 -15.47 -9.72
N THR A 106 13.12 -15.13 -8.46
CA THR A 106 14.19 -14.21 -8.02
C THR A 106 15.56 -14.71 -8.48
N ALA A 107 15.83 -16.02 -8.31
CA ALA A 107 17.10 -16.63 -8.71
C ALA A 107 17.29 -16.65 -10.24
N VAL A 108 16.24 -16.92 -11.03
CA VAL A 108 16.31 -16.92 -12.50
C VAL A 108 16.53 -15.49 -13.03
N ILE A 109 15.82 -14.51 -12.50
CA ILE A 109 16.01 -13.10 -12.90
C ILE A 109 17.41 -12.58 -12.54
N ALA A 110 17.94 -12.94 -11.36
CA ALA A 110 19.32 -12.60 -11.00
C ALA A 110 20.33 -13.23 -11.98
N GLU A 111 20.09 -14.46 -12.42
CA GLU A 111 20.95 -15.12 -13.40
C GLU A 111 20.88 -14.46 -14.78
N LEU A 112 19.70 -14.01 -15.23
CA LEU A 112 19.57 -13.21 -16.45
C LEU A 112 20.41 -11.93 -16.36
N ALA A 113 20.41 -11.27 -15.22
CA ALA A 113 21.27 -10.10 -15.03
C ALA A 113 22.75 -10.45 -15.12
N TRP A 114 23.20 -11.58 -14.57
CA TRP A 114 24.59 -12.05 -14.74
C TRP A 114 24.94 -12.42 -16.19
N LYS A 115 23.96 -12.84 -16.99
CA LYS A 115 24.11 -13.03 -18.44
C LYS A 115 24.08 -11.71 -19.23
N GLY A 116 23.95 -10.56 -18.53
CA GLY A 116 24.02 -9.21 -19.09
C GLY A 116 22.69 -8.64 -19.57
N TYR A 117 21.54 -9.21 -19.17
CA TYR A 117 20.23 -8.61 -19.42
C TYR A 117 19.97 -7.46 -18.45
N TYR A 118 19.20 -6.45 -18.86
CA TYR A 118 18.85 -5.30 -18.03
C TYR A 118 17.70 -5.63 -17.09
N VAL A 119 17.92 -5.47 -15.80
CA VAL A 119 16.92 -5.75 -14.76
C VAL A 119 16.69 -4.51 -13.87
N LEU A 120 15.44 -4.09 -13.76
CA LEU A 120 14.98 -3.15 -12.76
C LEU A 120 14.13 -3.89 -11.73
N ASN A 121 14.63 -4.01 -10.52
CA ASN A 121 13.91 -4.59 -9.40
C ASN A 121 13.15 -3.49 -8.64
N HIS A 122 11.85 -3.40 -8.83
CA HIS A 122 10.97 -2.47 -8.12
C HIS A 122 10.49 -3.12 -6.82
N ALA A 123 11.18 -2.84 -5.75
CA ALA A 123 10.90 -3.40 -4.43
C ALA A 123 9.77 -2.64 -3.74
N HIS A 124 8.61 -3.29 -3.56
CA HIS A 124 7.50 -2.77 -2.78
C HIS A 124 7.47 -3.34 -1.36
N ASP A 125 7.99 -4.54 -1.18
CA ASP A 125 8.06 -5.28 0.08
C ASP A 125 9.37 -6.07 0.16
N PHE A 126 9.85 -6.30 1.38
CA PHE A 126 11.04 -7.09 1.65
C PHE A 126 10.71 -8.35 2.46
N ALA A 127 11.32 -9.48 2.11
CA ALA A 127 11.10 -10.74 2.82
C ALA A 127 11.59 -10.66 4.26
N GLU A 128 12.64 -9.87 4.54
CA GLU A 128 13.21 -9.67 5.86
C GLU A 128 12.19 -9.10 6.87
N ASP A 129 11.17 -8.39 6.41
CA ASP A 129 10.09 -7.88 7.25
C ASP A 129 9.03 -8.94 7.60
N ARG A 130 9.19 -10.15 7.04
CA ARG A 130 8.26 -11.28 7.17
C ARG A 130 9.05 -12.55 7.42
N PRO A 131 9.29 -12.94 8.68
CA PRO A 131 10.18 -14.04 9.05
C PRO A 131 9.94 -15.34 8.27
N ASP A 132 8.67 -15.72 8.06
CA ASP A 132 8.32 -16.93 7.31
C ASP A 132 8.71 -16.83 5.83
N ASN A 133 8.50 -15.67 5.18
CA ASN A 133 8.90 -15.46 3.79
C ASN A 133 10.43 -15.50 3.66
N PHE A 134 11.13 -14.88 4.60
CA PHE A 134 12.60 -14.85 4.59
C PHE A 134 13.19 -16.24 4.82
N ALA A 135 12.64 -17.01 5.77
CA ALA A 135 13.03 -18.37 6.01
C ALA A 135 12.81 -19.26 4.78
N PHE A 136 11.64 -19.14 4.13
CA PHE A 136 11.30 -19.86 2.91
C PHE A 136 12.24 -19.49 1.74
N MET A 137 12.55 -18.23 1.60
CA MET A 137 13.47 -17.72 0.56
C MET A 137 14.88 -18.29 0.77
N ARG A 138 15.39 -18.23 2.00
CA ARG A 138 16.71 -18.79 2.35
C ARG A 138 16.76 -20.30 2.09
N GLU A 139 15.78 -21.04 2.58
CA GLU A 139 15.68 -22.50 2.39
C GLU A 139 15.70 -22.85 0.90
N THR A 140 14.90 -22.17 0.09
CA THR A 140 14.79 -22.45 -1.33
C THR A 140 16.07 -22.10 -2.08
N ILE A 141 16.64 -20.92 -1.87
CA ILE A 141 17.82 -20.45 -2.61
C ILE A 141 19.07 -21.21 -2.15
N GLU A 142 19.32 -21.30 -0.84
CA GLU A 142 20.59 -21.87 -0.35
C GLU A 142 20.59 -23.40 -0.35
N ARG A 143 19.53 -24.04 0.19
CA ARG A 143 19.53 -25.50 0.33
C ARG A 143 19.01 -26.23 -0.91
N LYS A 144 17.90 -25.75 -1.49
CA LYS A 144 17.29 -26.45 -2.64
C LYS A 144 17.97 -26.11 -3.96
N LEU A 145 18.33 -24.84 -4.20
CA LEU A 145 19.01 -24.43 -5.46
C LEU A 145 20.54 -24.40 -5.34
N GLY A 146 21.11 -24.44 -4.14
CA GLY A 146 22.57 -24.40 -3.93
C GLY A 146 23.22 -23.07 -4.29
N LYS A 147 22.48 -21.97 -4.22
CA LYS A 147 22.95 -20.62 -4.56
C LYS A 147 23.15 -19.80 -3.27
N LYS A 148 24.01 -18.78 -3.31
CA LYS A 148 24.15 -17.83 -2.20
C LYS A 148 22.99 -16.84 -2.19
N LEU A 149 22.37 -16.59 -1.01
CA LEU A 149 21.20 -15.74 -0.88
C LEU A 149 21.48 -14.28 -1.28
N SER A 150 22.50 -13.66 -0.69
CA SER A 150 22.80 -12.23 -0.90
C SER A 150 23.03 -11.86 -2.37
N PRO A 151 23.86 -12.57 -3.18
CA PRO A 151 24.01 -12.25 -4.58
C PRO A 151 22.74 -12.47 -5.44
N VAL A 152 21.81 -13.29 -4.99
CA VAL A 152 20.52 -13.52 -5.67
C VAL A 152 19.53 -12.40 -5.34
N LEU A 153 19.45 -11.98 -4.08
CA LEU A 153 18.55 -10.91 -3.66
C LEU A 153 19.05 -9.52 -4.03
N TYR A 154 20.35 -9.34 -3.93
CA TYR A 154 21.01 -8.03 -4.07
C TYR A 154 22.21 -8.13 -5.04
N PRO A 155 21.97 -8.41 -6.34
CA PRO A 155 23.03 -8.51 -7.33
C PRO A 155 23.82 -7.20 -7.46
N GLN A 156 25.16 -7.27 -7.37
CA GLN A 156 26.06 -6.12 -7.49
C GLN A 156 26.52 -5.96 -8.95
N LEU A 157 25.57 -5.66 -9.86
CA LEU A 157 25.80 -5.58 -11.30
C LEU A 157 25.35 -4.21 -11.83
N LYS A 158 26.08 -3.65 -12.79
CA LYS A 158 25.74 -2.35 -13.43
C LYS A 158 24.42 -2.39 -14.20
N ASN A 159 24.05 -3.54 -14.73
CA ASN A 159 22.80 -3.80 -15.44
C ASN A 159 21.65 -4.27 -14.53
N TYR A 160 21.81 -4.18 -13.19
CA TYR A 160 20.77 -4.46 -12.21
C TYR A 160 20.54 -3.22 -11.35
N LEU A 161 19.41 -2.57 -11.56
CA LEU A 161 19.01 -1.38 -10.81
C LEU A 161 17.88 -1.72 -9.83
N PHE A 162 17.79 -0.94 -8.78
CA PHE A 162 16.71 -1.00 -7.79
C PHE A 162 15.84 0.24 -7.87
N ALA A 163 14.53 0.05 -7.81
CA ALA A 163 13.57 1.10 -7.54
C ALA A 163 12.90 0.84 -6.18
N THR A 164 12.76 1.88 -5.36
CA THR A 164 12.08 1.83 -4.05
C THR A 164 10.93 2.81 -4.01
N LEU A 165 9.93 2.55 -3.16
CA LEU A 165 8.75 3.41 -3.05
C LEU A 165 9.00 4.68 -2.24
N ASN A 166 9.97 4.65 -1.33
CA ASN A 166 10.25 5.69 -0.35
C ASN A 166 11.75 5.78 -0.03
N SER A 167 12.15 6.85 0.64
CA SER A 167 13.53 7.11 1.03
C SER A 167 14.03 6.16 2.13
N PHE A 168 13.14 5.62 2.95
CA PHE A 168 13.49 4.64 3.99
C PHE A 168 14.00 3.34 3.37
N ASP A 169 13.27 2.80 2.39
CA ASP A 169 13.69 1.60 1.66
C ASP A 169 14.93 1.85 0.79
N GLN A 170 15.10 3.08 0.27
CA GLN A 170 16.33 3.48 -0.42
C GLN A 170 17.53 3.39 0.53
N GLN A 171 17.45 3.98 1.71
CA GLN A 171 18.50 3.92 2.73
C GLN A 171 18.77 2.48 3.18
N ARG A 172 17.73 1.67 3.31
CA ARG A 172 17.85 0.24 3.62
C ARG A 172 18.74 -0.49 2.61
N LEU A 173 18.52 -0.28 1.31
CA LEU A 173 19.36 -0.89 0.25
C LEU A 173 20.80 -0.39 0.31
N VAL A 174 21.04 0.89 0.61
CA VAL A 174 22.38 1.43 0.83
C VAL A 174 23.06 0.72 2.01
N HIS A 175 22.37 0.53 3.13
CA HIS A 175 22.89 -0.22 4.28
C HIS A 175 23.17 -1.69 3.98
N LEU A 176 22.49 -2.29 3.02
CA LEU A 176 22.75 -3.63 2.50
C LEU A 176 23.93 -3.67 1.51
N GLY A 177 24.58 -2.54 1.28
CA GLY A 177 25.77 -2.43 0.43
C GLY A 177 25.50 -2.22 -1.05
N ILE A 178 24.28 -1.83 -1.44
CA ILE A 178 23.99 -1.43 -2.81
C ILE A 178 24.53 0.00 -3.03
N GLU A 179 25.26 0.20 -4.12
CA GLU A 179 25.75 1.54 -4.53
C GLU A 179 24.55 2.48 -4.80
N GLU A 180 24.65 3.71 -4.30
CA GLU A 180 23.53 4.68 -4.34
C GLU A 180 23.09 5.00 -5.78
N GLU A 181 24.04 5.04 -6.75
CA GLU A 181 23.76 5.30 -8.15
C GLU A 181 22.87 4.23 -8.81
N ARG A 182 22.81 3.04 -8.21
CA ARG A 182 21.97 1.92 -8.68
C ARG A 182 20.61 1.86 -8.03
N ILE A 183 20.34 2.77 -7.09
CA ILE A 183 19.04 2.86 -6.43
C ILE A 183 18.34 4.14 -6.93
N THR A 184 17.06 4.06 -7.20
CA THR A 184 16.24 5.21 -7.56
C THR A 184 14.92 5.14 -6.81
N MET A 185 14.51 6.24 -6.19
CA MET A 185 13.18 6.34 -5.63
C MET A 185 12.17 6.51 -6.78
N LEU A 186 11.24 5.55 -6.88
CA LEU A 186 10.16 5.53 -7.85
C LEU A 186 8.84 5.32 -7.10
N PRO A 187 8.28 6.37 -6.49
CA PRO A 187 7.03 6.29 -5.76
C PRO A 187 5.89 5.93 -6.70
N ASN A 188 4.88 5.25 -6.17
CA ASN A 188 3.70 4.89 -6.94
C ASN A 188 2.94 6.12 -7.42
N PRO A 189 2.41 6.13 -8.65
CA PRO A 189 1.57 7.21 -9.11
C PRO A 189 0.18 7.14 -8.47
N ILE A 190 -0.44 8.29 -8.31
CA ILE A 190 -1.87 8.40 -8.04
C ILE A 190 -2.61 8.55 -9.37
N ALA A 191 -3.61 7.70 -9.55
CA ALA A 191 -4.51 7.80 -10.69
C ALA A 191 -5.77 8.57 -10.24
N GLY A 192 -5.93 9.77 -10.74
CA GLY A 192 -7.11 10.59 -10.45
C GLY A 192 -6.87 12.07 -10.74
N GLU A 193 -7.94 12.80 -10.83
CA GLU A 193 -7.97 14.26 -10.91
C GLU A 193 -8.47 14.80 -9.57
N ALA A 194 -8.05 16.03 -9.21
CA ALA A 194 -8.62 16.69 -8.06
C ALA A 194 -10.11 16.94 -8.29
N ILE A 195 -10.92 16.47 -7.36
CA ILE A 195 -12.36 16.71 -7.41
C ILE A 195 -12.63 18.07 -6.74
N THR A 196 -13.11 19.03 -7.53
CA THR A 196 -13.58 20.33 -7.01
C THR A 196 -14.83 20.14 -6.16
N VAL A 197 -14.82 20.75 -4.99
CA VAL A 197 -15.95 20.75 -4.05
C VAL A 197 -17.09 21.60 -4.62
N ASN A 198 -18.16 20.96 -5.10
CA ASN A 198 -19.35 21.62 -5.61
C ASN A 198 -20.49 21.65 -4.57
N ASN A 199 -21.44 22.58 -4.70
CA ASN A 199 -22.58 22.77 -3.81
C ASN A 199 -23.53 21.56 -3.63
N THR A 200 -23.37 20.49 -4.41
CA THR A 200 -24.14 19.23 -4.32
C THR A 200 -23.72 18.28 -3.19
N ILE A 201 -22.72 18.66 -2.36
CA ILE A 201 -22.16 17.77 -1.32
C ILE A 201 -23.19 17.46 -0.22
N LYS A 202 -24.06 18.41 0.14
CA LYS A 202 -25.06 18.19 1.19
C LYS A 202 -26.08 17.11 0.80
N ASP A 203 -26.58 17.18 -0.44
CA ASP A 203 -27.52 16.19 -0.96
C ASP A 203 -26.86 14.83 -1.11
N LEU A 204 -25.58 14.80 -1.51
CA LEU A 204 -24.80 13.57 -1.60
C LEU A 204 -24.57 12.95 -0.22
N LYS A 205 -24.21 13.75 0.78
CA LYS A 205 -24.05 13.28 2.16
C LYS A 205 -25.34 12.67 2.70
N GLN A 206 -26.48 13.34 2.47
CA GLN A 206 -27.78 12.81 2.85
C GLN A 206 -28.07 11.46 2.18
N LYS A 207 -27.87 11.36 0.84
CA LYS A 207 -28.03 10.12 0.08
C LYS A 207 -27.20 8.97 0.65
N VAL A 208 -25.91 9.21 0.91
CA VAL A 208 -24.98 8.19 1.46
C VAL A 208 -25.42 7.79 2.87
N CYS A 209 -25.81 8.75 3.71
CA CYS A 209 -26.30 8.46 5.07
C CYS A 209 -27.58 7.63 5.05
N ASP A 210 -28.52 7.91 4.14
CA ASP A 210 -29.75 7.13 3.98
C ASP A 210 -29.45 5.69 3.57
N GLN A 211 -28.53 5.47 2.62
CA GLN A 211 -28.07 4.14 2.22
C GLN A 211 -27.43 3.35 3.37
N LEU A 212 -26.72 4.05 4.24
CA LEU A 212 -26.04 3.46 5.41
C LEU A 212 -26.92 3.40 6.67
N HIS A 213 -28.14 3.93 6.62
CA HIS A 213 -29.08 4.04 7.75
C HIS A 213 -28.48 4.79 8.96
N ILE A 214 -27.80 5.91 8.70
CA ILE A 214 -27.17 6.77 9.72
C ILE A 214 -27.62 8.23 9.56
N SER A 215 -27.42 9.03 10.60
CA SER A 215 -27.80 10.45 10.57
C SER A 215 -26.80 11.31 9.80
N ALA A 216 -27.27 12.15 8.89
CA ALA A 216 -26.44 13.11 8.14
C ALA A 216 -25.98 14.34 9.01
N ASN A 217 -26.50 14.48 10.23
CA ASN A 217 -26.18 15.60 11.13
C ASN A 217 -24.83 15.42 11.85
N LYS A 218 -24.20 14.25 11.74
CA LYS A 218 -22.89 13.95 12.31
C LYS A 218 -21.80 14.00 11.25
N LEU A 219 -20.55 14.16 11.68
CA LEU A 219 -19.40 14.03 10.80
C LEU A 219 -19.26 12.60 10.28
N LEU A 220 -18.90 12.45 9.02
CA LEU A 220 -18.52 11.15 8.44
C LEU A 220 -17.01 11.02 8.48
N VAL A 221 -16.51 10.08 9.24
CA VAL A 221 -15.08 9.76 9.38
C VAL A 221 -14.81 8.42 8.74
N THR A 222 -14.23 8.42 7.56
CA THR A 222 -14.06 7.21 6.75
C THR A 222 -12.63 6.69 6.81
N TYR A 223 -12.49 5.39 7.06
CA TYR A 223 -11.24 4.64 6.89
C TYR A 223 -11.27 3.91 5.53
N PRO A 224 -10.67 4.48 4.47
CA PRO A 224 -10.82 4.00 3.10
C PRO A 224 -9.90 2.82 2.79
N VAL A 225 -9.95 1.76 3.59
CA VAL A 225 -9.05 0.61 3.51
C VAL A 225 -9.78 -0.73 3.64
N ARG A 226 -9.10 -1.81 3.26
CA ARG A 226 -9.43 -3.15 3.72
C ARG A 226 -8.84 -3.38 5.11
N VAL A 227 -9.67 -3.87 6.01
CA VAL A 227 -9.26 -4.12 7.39
C VAL A 227 -8.39 -5.37 7.47
N ILE A 228 -7.10 -5.17 7.66
CA ILE A 228 -6.12 -6.21 7.99
C ILE A 228 -5.38 -5.81 9.27
N ARG A 229 -4.67 -6.72 9.92
CA ARG A 229 -4.05 -6.49 11.25
C ARG A 229 -3.22 -5.21 11.34
N ARG A 230 -2.39 -4.92 10.33
CA ARG A 230 -1.55 -3.71 10.33
C ARG A 230 -2.36 -2.40 10.28
N LYS A 231 -3.65 -2.47 9.93
CA LYS A 231 -4.56 -1.32 9.91
C LYS A 231 -5.07 -0.93 11.31
N ASN A 232 -4.76 -1.75 12.34
CA ASN A 232 -5.01 -1.44 13.75
C ASN A 232 -6.45 -0.98 14.03
N ILE A 233 -7.40 -1.83 13.62
CA ILE A 233 -8.84 -1.52 13.70
C ILE A 233 -9.31 -1.26 15.15
N GLY A 234 -8.63 -1.83 16.15
CA GLY A 234 -8.96 -1.58 17.56
C GLY A 234 -8.83 -0.10 17.94
N GLU A 235 -7.78 0.59 17.45
CA GLU A 235 -7.61 2.03 17.66
C GLU A 235 -8.68 2.85 16.95
N PHE A 236 -9.05 2.46 15.74
CA PHE A 236 -10.19 3.06 15.03
C PHE A 236 -11.50 2.92 15.82
N ILE A 237 -11.76 1.75 16.42
CA ILE A 237 -12.94 1.49 17.25
C ILE A 237 -12.89 2.31 18.54
N LEU A 238 -11.72 2.46 19.16
CA LEU A 238 -11.53 3.34 20.32
C LEU A 238 -11.90 4.79 19.99
N LEU A 239 -11.42 5.31 18.84
CA LEU A 239 -11.76 6.66 18.38
C LEU A 239 -13.27 6.77 18.07
N ALA A 240 -13.87 5.75 17.46
CA ALA A 240 -15.31 5.73 17.21
C ALA A 240 -16.14 5.83 18.50
N LEU A 241 -15.73 5.15 19.57
CA LEU A 241 -16.36 5.26 20.89
C LEU A 241 -16.18 6.63 21.51
N LEU A 242 -14.99 7.23 21.39
CA LEU A 242 -14.71 8.55 21.98
C LEU A 242 -15.57 9.65 21.37
N PHE A 243 -15.82 9.58 20.07
CA PHE A 243 -16.49 10.60 19.27
C PHE A 243 -17.90 10.20 18.79
N GLU A 244 -18.51 9.21 19.41
CA GLU A 244 -19.83 8.67 19.02
C GLU A 244 -20.97 9.69 19.00
N SER A 245 -20.86 10.76 19.80
CA SER A 245 -21.87 11.82 19.86
C SER A 245 -21.85 12.75 18.64
N GLU A 246 -20.71 12.96 18.00
CA GLU A 246 -20.50 13.97 16.96
C GLU A 246 -20.16 13.41 15.60
N SER A 247 -19.80 12.12 15.52
CA SER A 247 -19.34 11.50 14.26
C SER A 247 -19.83 10.07 14.08
N HIS A 248 -19.84 9.63 12.82
CA HIS A 248 -19.97 8.25 12.40
C HIS A 248 -18.64 7.77 11.84
N PHE A 249 -18.11 6.69 12.37
CA PHE A 249 -16.89 6.05 11.89
C PHE A 249 -17.21 4.91 10.92
N LEU A 250 -16.68 4.98 9.71
CA LEU A 250 -17.00 4.08 8.61
C LEU A 250 -15.75 3.33 8.12
N VAL A 251 -15.87 2.02 7.95
CA VAL A 251 -14.83 1.18 7.34
C VAL A 251 -15.33 0.71 5.98
N THR A 252 -14.50 0.84 4.94
CA THR A 252 -14.97 0.62 3.57
C THR A 252 -15.08 -0.84 3.18
N GLN A 253 -14.08 -1.68 3.49
CA GLN A 253 -14.05 -3.06 2.98
C GLN A 253 -13.55 -4.08 4.00
N PRO A 254 -14.11 -5.32 3.99
CA PRO A 254 -13.57 -6.43 4.74
C PRO A 254 -12.25 -6.92 4.11
N PRO A 255 -11.45 -7.70 4.85
CA PRO A 255 -10.27 -8.36 4.28
C PRO A 255 -10.68 -9.43 3.26
N ARG A 256 -9.83 -9.63 2.23
CA ARG A 256 -9.99 -10.74 1.28
C ARG A 256 -9.23 -12.00 1.70
N ASN A 257 -8.14 -11.82 2.46
CA ASN A 257 -7.34 -12.94 2.94
C ASN A 257 -8.09 -13.68 4.07
N PRO A 258 -8.33 -14.99 3.97
CA PRO A 258 -9.00 -15.78 5.01
C PRO A 258 -8.34 -15.67 6.39
N LEU A 259 -7.01 -15.53 6.46
CA LEU A 259 -6.26 -15.37 7.72
C LEU A 259 -6.56 -14.05 8.44
N GLU A 260 -6.96 -13.03 7.71
CA GLU A 260 -7.34 -11.72 8.26
C GLU A 260 -8.85 -11.63 8.56
N LEU A 261 -9.64 -12.54 8.00
CA LEU A 261 -11.10 -12.52 8.16
C LEU A 261 -11.52 -12.85 9.59
N VAL A 262 -10.86 -13.79 10.24
CA VAL A 262 -11.19 -14.21 11.61
C VAL A 262 -11.00 -13.06 12.62
N PRO A 263 -9.85 -12.37 12.69
CA PRO A 263 -9.70 -11.19 13.55
C PRO A 263 -10.71 -10.09 13.22
N TYR A 264 -10.97 -9.83 11.94
CA TYR A 264 -11.94 -8.83 11.49
C TYR A 264 -13.36 -9.13 12.02
N LEU A 265 -13.83 -10.36 11.85
CA LEU A 265 -15.15 -10.78 12.36
C LEU A 265 -15.22 -10.71 13.88
N GLY A 266 -14.12 -11.02 14.58
CA GLY A 266 -13.99 -10.86 16.02
C GLY A 266 -14.19 -9.41 16.46
N TRP A 267 -13.60 -8.45 15.78
CA TRP A 267 -13.79 -7.02 16.03
C TRP A 267 -15.21 -6.54 15.71
N LYS A 268 -15.77 -6.99 14.59
CA LYS A 268 -17.16 -6.66 14.19
C LYS A 268 -18.16 -7.18 15.23
N LYS A 269 -17.99 -8.42 15.69
CA LYS A 269 -18.78 -9.01 16.78
C LYS A 269 -18.65 -8.20 18.07
N PHE A 270 -17.42 -7.85 18.46
CA PHE A 270 -17.17 -7.04 19.66
C PHE A 270 -17.91 -5.69 19.60
N CYS A 271 -17.90 -4.99 18.48
CA CYS A 271 -18.63 -3.72 18.34
C CYS A 271 -20.15 -3.91 18.50
N ILE A 272 -20.72 -4.98 17.93
CA ILE A 272 -22.16 -5.29 18.07
C ILE A 272 -22.51 -5.57 19.52
N GLU A 273 -21.76 -6.44 20.20
CA GLU A 273 -22.00 -6.86 21.60
C GLU A 273 -21.80 -5.69 22.58
N SER A 274 -20.86 -4.79 22.28
CA SER A 274 -20.58 -3.60 23.11
C SER A 274 -21.37 -2.36 22.69
N SER A 275 -22.24 -2.45 21.68
CA SER A 275 -23.02 -1.32 21.15
C SER A 275 -22.16 -0.13 20.70
N ILE A 276 -20.95 -0.39 20.14
CA ILE A 276 -20.07 0.67 19.62
C ILE A 276 -20.48 0.98 18.17
N PRO A 277 -20.80 2.24 17.83
CA PRO A 277 -21.43 2.59 16.55
C PRO A 277 -20.41 2.73 15.42
N VAL A 278 -19.86 1.59 14.95
CA VAL A 278 -19.01 1.53 13.75
C VAL A 278 -19.81 1.00 12.57
N VAL A 279 -19.73 1.70 11.43
CA VAL A 279 -20.34 1.25 10.17
C VAL A 279 -19.32 0.42 9.41
N PHE A 280 -19.46 -0.88 9.45
CA PHE A 280 -18.63 -1.81 8.71
C PHE A 280 -19.11 -1.98 7.27
N GLU A 281 -18.15 -2.15 6.35
CA GLU A 281 -18.41 -2.48 4.95
C GLU A 281 -19.19 -1.37 4.22
N ALA A 282 -18.97 -0.11 4.59
CA ALA A 282 -19.66 1.02 3.97
C ALA A 282 -19.46 1.07 2.44
N GLY A 283 -18.26 0.75 1.94
CA GLY A 283 -17.96 0.72 0.51
C GLY A 283 -18.54 -0.48 -0.26
N LEU A 284 -19.26 -1.40 0.41
CA LEU A 284 -20.08 -2.44 -0.23
C LEU A 284 -21.55 -2.05 -0.32
N LYS A 285 -21.96 -1.02 0.40
CA LYS A 285 -23.35 -0.54 0.50
C LYS A 285 -23.58 0.74 -0.29
N THR A 286 -22.50 1.45 -0.60
CA THR A 286 -22.52 2.72 -1.32
C THR A 286 -21.46 2.69 -2.44
N ASP A 287 -21.61 3.56 -3.44
CA ASP A 287 -20.54 3.81 -4.38
C ASP A 287 -19.33 4.42 -3.66
N PHE A 288 -18.12 3.96 -3.99
CA PHE A 288 -16.90 4.37 -3.28
C PHE A 288 -16.58 5.85 -3.50
N GLU A 289 -16.75 6.36 -4.71
CA GLU A 289 -16.49 7.77 -5.02
C GLU A 289 -17.50 8.68 -4.31
N GLU A 290 -18.80 8.31 -4.33
CA GLU A 290 -19.84 9.02 -3.60
C GLU A 290 -19.57 9.04 -2.09
N LEU A 291 -19.13 7.90 -1.52
CA LEU A 291 -18.76 7.80 -0.10
C LEU A 291 -17.60 8.74 0.24
N MET A 292 -16.52 8.71 -0.58
CA MET A 292 -15.37 9.58 -0.36
C MET A 292 -15.73 11.07 -0.48
N ARG A 293 -16.57 11.43 -1.43
CA ARG A 293 -17.07 12.81 -1.59
C ARG A 293 -17.99 13.27 -0.45
N ALA A 294 -18.79 12.34 0.13
CA ALA A 294 -19.66 12.62 1.27
C ALA A 294 -18.90 12.67 2.61
N THR A 295 -17.73 12.07 2.70
CA THR A 295 -16.86 12.03 3.90
C THR A 295 -16.44 13.44 4.33
N ASP A 296 -16.36 13.69 5.63
CA ASP A 296 -15.81 14.94 6.17
C ASP A 296 -14.30 14.81 6.47
N PHE A 297 -13.87 13.67 7.01
CA PHE A 297 -12.47 13.35 7.32
C PHE A 297 -12.13 11.92 6.93
N CYS A 298 -10.95 11.72 6.37
CA CYS A 298 -10.39 10.38 6.24
C CYS A 298 -9.47 10.09 7.42
N VAL A 299 -9.64 8.91 8.03
CA VAL A 299 -8.83 8.51 9.18
C VAL A 299 -7.89 7.37 8.81
N THR A 300 -6.69 7.37 9.38
CA THR A 300 -5.79 6.22 9.37
C THR A 300 -5.29 5.88 10.77
N THR A 301 -5.41 4.61 11.16
CA THR A 301 -4.85 4.07 12.39
C THR A 301 -3.79 3.01 12.10
N SER A 302 -3.32 2.95 10.87
CA SER A 302 -2.32 1.98 10.42
C SER A 302 -1.02 2.11 11.21
N ARG A 303 -0.44 0.96 11.59
CA ARG A 303 0.90 0.89 12.20
C ARG A 303 2.01 0.79 11.16
N GLN A 304 1.67 0.33 9.97
CA GLN A 304 2.60 0.16 8.86
C GLN A 304 1.86 0.28 7.53
N GLU A 305 2.48 0.95 6.57
CA GLU A 305 2.05 1.03 5.18
C GLU A 305 3.20 0.70 4.24
N GLY A 306 2.89 0.24 3.04
CA GLY A 306 3.89 0.11 1.99
C GLY A 306 4.22 1.48 1.41
N PHE A 307 3.30 2.01 0.59
CA PHE A 307 3.46 3.34 0.00
C PHE A 307 2.62 4.43 0.69
N GLY A 308 1.50 4.06 1.32
CA GLY A 308 0.68 5.00 2.06
C GLY A 308 -0.35 5.77 1.24
N MET A 309 -1.01 5.13 0.28
CA MET A 309 -2.10 5.75 -0.49
C MET A 309 -3.18 6.39 0.39
N ALA A 310 -3.39 5.86 1.60
CA ALA A 310 -4.33 6.42 2.57
C ALA A 310 -3.94 7.84 3.07
N PHE A 311 -2.70 8.26 2.88
CA PHE A 311 -2.22 9.62 3.17
C PHE A 311 -2.33 10.56 1.96
N MET A 312 -2.59 10.04 0.77
CA MET A 312 -2.56 10.79 -0.48
C MET A 312 -3.94 10.90 -1.15
N GLU A 313 -4.60 9.76 -1.40
CA GLU A 313 -5.88 9.70 -2.11
C GLU A 313 -6.97 10.59 -1.50
N PRO A 314 -7.13 10.70 -0.16
CA PRO A 314 -8.17 11.56 0.43
C PRO A 314 -8.08 13.02 -0.01
N TRP A 315 -6.88 13.58 -0.14
CA TRP A 315 -6.71 14.96 -0.57
C TRP A 315 -7.26 15.22 -1.96
N LEU A 316 -7.20 14.23 -2.89
CA LEU A 316 -7.79 14.37 -4.22
C LEU A 316 -9.32 14.53 -4.17
N TYR A 317 -9.96 13.99 -3.14
CA TYR A 317 -11.39 14.18 -2.85
C TYR A 317 -11.67 15.43 -2.02
N GLY A 318 -10.67 16.26 -1.75
CA GLY A 318 -10.79 17.43 -0.89
C GLY A 318 -11.01 17.07 0.58
N LYS A 319 -10.51 15.91 1.03
CA LYS A 319 -10.73 15.41 2.40
C LYS A 319 -9.43 15.40 3.19
N PRO A 320 -9.41 16.09 4.35
CA PRO A 320 -8.25 16.04 5.22
C PRO A 320 -8.05 14.67 5.84
N VAL A 321 -6.77 14.33 6.05
CA VAL A 321 -6.35 13.08 6.69
C VAL A 321 -6.05 13.33 8.14
N ILE A 322 -6.68 12.55 9.01
CA ILE A 322 -6.44 12.52 10.44
C ILE A 322 -5.91 11.15 10.86
N GLY A 323 -5.23 11.06 11.98
CA GLY A 323 -4.88 9.75 12.54
C GLY A 323 -3.40 9.56 12.83
N ARG A 324 -2.97 8.30 12.79
CA ARG A 324 -1.63 7.91 13.18
C ARG A 324 -0.60 8.29 12.11
N ASN A 325 0.47 8.94 12.53
CA ASN A 325 1.64 9.21 11.72
C ASN A 325 2.43 7.89 11.45
N ILE A 326 2.96 7.76 10.25
CA ILE A 326 3.89 6.71 9.84
C ILE A 326 5.08 7.40 9.18
N PRO A 327 6.15 7.73 9.93
CA PRO A 327 7.27 8.52 9.41
C PRO A 327 7.95 7.94 8.18
N GLU A 328 7.92 6.61 8.01
CA GLU A 328 8.46 5.91 6.82
C GLU A 328 7.70 6.28 5.54
N VAL A 329 6.47 6.79 5.67
CA VAL A 329 5.61 7.23 4.56
C VAL A 329 5.51 8.75 4.51
N THR A 330 5.19 9.37 5.64
CA THR A 330 4.84 10.81 5.67
C THR A 330 6.04 11.71 5.44
N ARG A 331 7.26 11.31 5.83
CA ARG A 331 8.48 12.09 5.65
C ARG A 331 8.72 12.50 4.18
N ASP A 332 8.55 11.58 3.25
CA ASP A 332 8.77 11.88 1.82
C ASP A 332 7.67 12.80 1.27
N LEU A 333 6.43 12.60 1.72
CA LEU A 333 5.30 13.47 1.37
C LEU A 333 5.48 14.88 1.93
N GLU A 334 5.90 15.00 3.19
CA GLU A 334 6.22 16.28 3.84
C GLU A 334 7.41 16.97 3.18
N SER A 335 8.44 16.20 2.79
CA SER A 335 9.60 16.73 2.04
C SER A 335 9.19 17.25 0.66
N SER A 336 8.12 16.73 0.06
CA SER A 336 7.53 17.25 -1.17
C SER A 336 6.63 18.47 -0.93
N GLY A 337 6.37 18.85 0.34
CA GLY A 337 5.57 19.99 0.74
C GLY A 337 4.14 19.66 1.21
N VAL A 338 3.73 18.39 1.20
CA VAL A 338 2.42 18.00 1.73
C VAL A 338 2.39 18.23 3.25
N ASN A 339 1.32 18.84 3.74
CA ASN A 339 1.18 19.17 5.15
C ASN A 339 0.06 18.35 5.80
N PHE A 340 0.38 17.70 6.94
CA PHE A 340 -0.50 16.83 7.70
C PHE A 340 -0.74 17.38 9.13
N PRO A 341 -1.57 18.41 9.33
CA PRO A 341 -1.71 19.09 10.62
C PRO A 341 -2.40 18.28 11.71
N MET A 342 -3.00 17.13 11.37
CA MET A 342 -3.84 16.35 12.29
C MET A 342 -3.37 14.89 12.44
N LEU A 343 -2.10 14.63 12.18
CA LEU A 343 -1.51 13.34 12.51
C LEU A 343 -0.95 13.35 13.94
N TYR A 344 -0.99 12.19 14.59
CA TYR A 344 -0.38 11.96 15.90
C TYR A 344 0.56 10.74 15.84
N ASP A 345 1.61 10.78 16.64
CA ASP A 345 2.61 9.71 16.68
C ASP A 345 2.15 8.54 17.55
N GLU A 346 1.47 8.83 18.69
CA GLU A 346 1.07 7.85 19.66
C GLU A 346 -0.33 8.15 20.23
N LEU A 347 -1.07 7.09 20.52
CA LEU A 347 -2.27 7.14 21.37
C LEU A 347 -1.92 6.52 22.72
N LYS A 348 -1.53 7.36 23.68
CA LYS A 348 -1.12 6.92 25.02
C LYS A 348 -2.30 6.47 25.86
N VAL A 349 -2.19 5.28 26.43
CA VAL A 349 -3.16 4.70 27.36
C VAL A 349 -2.46 4.18 28.61
N MET A 350 -3.17 4.19 29.74
CA MET A 350 -2.67 3.53 30.95
C MET A 350 -2.96 2.03 30.85
N SER A 351 -1.90 1.23 30.76
CA SER A 351 -1.97 -0.22 30.87
C SER A 351 -1.24 -0.66 32.13
N ARG A 352 -1.93 -1.35 33.02
CA ARG A 352 -1.45 -1.64 34.37
C ARG A 352 -1.05 -0.32 35.07
N ASP A 353 0.22 -0.11 35.35
CA ASP A 353 0.71 1.07 36.08
C ASP A 353 1.58 2.01 35.23
N ALA A 354 1.64 1.79 33.91
CA ALA A 354 2.48 2.59 33.00
C ALA A 354 1.72 3.07 31.74
N PRO A 355 2.07 4.26 31.21
CA PRO A 355 1.58 4.68 29.91
C PRO A 355 2.24 3.85 28.82
N VAL A 356 1.44 3.37 27.89
CA VAL A 356 1.88 2.65 26.68
C VAL A 356 1.15 3.21 25.45
N ASP A 357 1.70 3.00 24.27
CA ASP A 357 0.95 3.26 23.05
C ASP A 357 -0.13 2.18 22.87
N PHE A 358 -1.38 2.59 22.63
CA PHE A 358 -2.51 1.68 22.45
C PHE A 358 -2.26 0.65 21.33
N SER A 359 -1.54 1.04 20.28
CA SER A 359 -1.21 0.16 19.17
C SER A 359 -0.25 -0.99 19.55
N SER A 360 0.45 -0.89 20.68
CA SER A 360 1.34 -1.94 21.19
C SER A 360 0.59 -3.07 21.91
N LEU A 361 -0.67 -2.83 22.29
CA LEU A 361 -1.52 -3.81 22.95
C LEU A 361 -2.02 -4.86 21.95
N GLY A 362 -2.15 -6.11 22.41
CA GLY A 362 -2.82 -7.16 21.66
C GLY A 362 -4.34 -6.93 21.53
N ASP A 363 -4.98 -7.58 20.55
CA ASP A 363 -6.41 -7.39 20.26
C ASP A 363 -7.31 -7.57 21.51
N ASP A 364 -7.02 -8.56 22.36
CA ASP A 364 -7.81 -8.81 23.57
C ASP A 364 -7.59 -7.74 24.65
N GLU A 365 -6.36 -7.27 24.82
CA GLU A 365 -6.04 -6.17 25.71
C GLU A 365 -6.71 -4.86 25.25
N GLN A 366 -6.71 -4.60 23.94
CA GLN A 366 -7.41 -3.46 23.35
C GLN A 366 -8.92 -3.53 23.62
N LYS A 367 -9.56 -4.70 23.45
CA LYS A 367 -10.99 -4.89 23.75
C LYS A 367 -11.30 -4.67 25.24
N VAL A 368 -10.46 -5.18 26.11
CA VAL A 368 -10.59 -4.96 27.56
C VAL A 368 -10.51 -3.47 27.89
N TYR A 369 -9.52 -2.76 27.33
CA TYR A 369 -9.36 -1.32 27.52
C TYR A 369 -10.57 -0.53 27.01
N ILE A 370 -11.07 -0.83 25.82
CA ILE A 370 -12.26 -0.19 25.23
C ILE A 370 -13.49 -0.42 26.11
N THR A 371 -13.68 -1.63 26.61
CA THR A 371 -14.80 -1.96 27.50
C THR A 371 -14.73 -1.20 28.83
N ASP A 372 -13.55 -1.07 29.43
CA ASP A 372 -13.35 -0.29 30.64
C ASP A 372 -13.60 1.21 30.41
N LEU A 373 -13.10 1.75 29.29
CA LEU A 373 -13.32 3.13 28.89
C LEU A 373 -14.80 3.47 28.72
N GLN A 374 -15.60 2.55 28.16
CA GLN A 374 -17.05 2.73 27.98
C GLN A 374 -17.79 2.85 29.33
N ARG A 375 -17.31 2.14 30.34
CA ARG A 375 -17.94 2.09 31.66
C ARG A 375 -17.44 3.15 32.65
N ASN A 376 -16.26 3.71 32.41
CA ASN A 376 -15.55 4.54 33.38
C ASN A 376 -15.24 5.94 32.82
N LYS A 377 -16.05 6.92 33.23
CA LYS A 377 -15.87 8.33 32.82
C LYS A 377 -14.50 8.92 33.21
N ASN A 378 -13.90 8.47 34.32
CA ASN A 378 -12.57 8.94 34.72
C ASN A 378 -11.49 8.45 33.77
N ARG A 379 -11.61 7.24 33.20
CA ARG A 379 -10.74 6.74 32.17
C ARG A 379 -10.80 7.59 30.90
N LYS A 380 -12.00 8.01 30.50
CA LYS A 380 -12.16 8.89 29.33
C LYS A 380 -11.46 10.24 29.55
N LYS A 381 -11.60 10.83 30.75
CA LYS A 381 -10.89 12.06 31.12
C LYS A 381 -9.38 11.88 31.11
N GLN A 382 -8.87 10.83 31.76
CA GLN A 382 -7.44 10.49 31.78
C GLN A 382 -6.87 10.32 30.38
N LEU A 383 -7.58 9.57 29.51
CA LEU A 383 -7.17 9.38 28.12
C LEU A 383 -7.03 10.71 27.36
N THR A 384 -8.00 11.62 27.54
CA THR A 384 -7.97 12.95 26.89
C THR A 384 -6.84 13.84 27.43
N GLU A 385 -6.52 13.72 28.72
CA GLU A 385 -5.41 14.45 29.34
C GLU A 385 -4.03 13.95 28.85
N MET A 386 -3.91 12.64 28.65
CA MET A 386 -2.68 12.01 28.10
C MET A 386 -2.50 12.28 26.61
N ASN A 387 -3.59 12.58 25.89
CA ASN A 387 -3.61 12.80 24.44
C ASN A 387 -4.32 14.12 24.10
N PRO A 388 -3.66 15.28 24.32
CA PRO A 388 -4.29 16.60 24.12
C PRO A 388 -4.81 16.83 22.69
N TRP A 389 -4.20 16.21 21.70
CA TRP A 389 -4.58 16.27 20.29
C TRP A 389 -6.01 15.74 20.02
N LEU A 390 -6.57 14.88 20.87
CA LEU A 390 -7.97 14.44 20.77
C LEU A 390 -8.96 15.62 20.79
N LYS A 391 -8.63 16.72 21.47
CA LYS A 391 -9.50 17.91 21.56
C LYS A 391 -9.59 18.68 20.23
N THR A 392 -8.62 18.50 19.35
CA THR A 392 -8.50 19.20 18.07
C THR A 392 -8.61 18.24 16.87
N MET A 393 -8.99 16.99 17.10
CA MET A 393 -8.99 15.95 16.07
C MET A 393 -9.87 16.28 14.86
N PHE A 394 -10.97 16.99 15.05
CA PHE A 394 -11.87 17.43 13.97
C PHE A 394 -11.82 18.93 13.75
N GLN A 395 -10.63 19.52 13.96
CA GLN A 395 -10.45 20.94 13.65
C GLN A 395 -10.63 21.17 12.15
N GLN A 396 -11.35 22.22 11.80
CA GLN A 396 -11.56 22.57 10.39
C GLN A 396 -10.22 22.89 9.73
N VAL A 397 -9.93 22.22 8.64
CA VAL A 397 -8.78 22.49 7.78
C VAL A 397 -9.15 23.58 6.78
N ARG A 398 -8.26 24.54 6.57
CA ARG A 398 -8.47 25.60 5.60
C ARG A 398 -8.49 25.04 4.17
N ASN A 399 -9.36 25.55 3.32
CA ASN A 399 -9.47 25.11 1.94
C ASN A 399 -8.16 25.32 1.16
N GLU A 400 -7.43 26.39 1.45
CA GLU A 400 -6.13 26.69 0.83
C GLU A 400 -5.14 25.55 1.06
N LEU A 401 -5.08 24.97 2.27
CA LEU A 401 -4.21 23.83 2.57
C LEU A 401 -4.62 22.58 1.78
N ILE A 402 -5.92 22.35 1.61
CA ILE A 402 -6.41 21.22 0.81
C ILE A 402 -5.96 21.38 -0.65
N GLU A 403 -6.14 22.58 -1.22
CA GLU A 403 -5.75 22.90 -2.60
C GLU A 403 -4.21 22.84 -2.79
N GLU A 404 -3.44 23.30 -1.81
CA GLU A 404 -1.98 23.19 -1.79
C GLU A 404 -1.55 21.72 -1.82
N ASN A 405 -2.08 20.89 -0.93
CA ASN A 405 -1.77 19.46 -0.89
C ASN A 405 -2.18 18.74 -2.19
N GLN A 406 -3.36 19.04 -2.75
CA GLN A 406 -3.80 18.51 -4.04
C GLN A 406 -2.81 18.85 -5.15
N THR A 407 -2.40 20.11 -5.23
CA THR A 407 -1.47 20.61 -6.25
C THR A 407 -0.13 19.89 -6.16
N ILE A 408 0.41 19.76 -4.96
CA ILE A 408 1.69 19.05 -4.72
C ILE A 408 1.56 17.57 -5.14
N LEU A 409 0.51 16.90 -4.69
CA LEU A 409 0.31 15.49 -4.99
C LEU A 409 0.14 15.22 -6.48
N LEU A 410 -0.63 16.05 -7.18
CA LEU A 410 -0.82 15.92 -8.63
C LEU A 410 0.46 16.24 -9.41
N ASN A 411 1.26 17.20 -8.97
CA ASN A 411 2.51 17.54 -9.62
C ASN A 411 3.56 16.44 -9.42
N GLU A 412 3.70 15.89 -8.20
CA GLU A 412 4.76 14.95 -7.86
C GLU A 412 4.43 13.50 -8.20
N TYR A 413 3.15 13.12 -8.10
CA TYR A 413 2.72 11.71 -8.17
C TYR A 413 1.75 11.43 -9.33
N SER A 414 1.58 12.36 -10.29
CA SER A 414 0.76 12.12 -11.48
C SER A 414 1.31 11.01 -12.38
N LEU A 415 0.45 10.48 -13.24
CA LEU A 415 0.85 9.49 -14.26
C LEU A 415 1.93 10.05 -15.22
N GLU A 416 1.83 11.34 -15.57
CA GLU A 416 2.79 12.04 -16.43
C GLU A 416 4.16 12.16 -15.76
N ASN A 417 4.19 12.50 -14.46
CA ASN A 417 5.46 12.56 -13.72
C ASN A 417 6.07 11.17 -13.54
N TYR A 418 5.24 10.19 -13.27
CA TYR A 418 5.67 8.80 -13.19
C TYR A 418 6.25 8.32 -14.53
N ALA A 419 5.63 8.66 -15.68
CA ALA A 419 6.15 8.37 -17.00
C ALA A 419 7.56 8.95 -17.21
N ARG A 420 7.76 10.22 -16.85
CA ARG A 420 9.08 10.89 -16.94
C ARG A 420 10.13 10.22 -16.06
N ARG A 421 9.77 9.81 -14.85
CA ARG A 421 10.66 9.09 -13.93
C ARG A 421 11.03 7.71 -14.47
N LEU A 422 10.05 6.95 -15.03
CA LEU A 422 10.29 5.66 -15.68
C LEU A 422 11.24 5.81 -16.86
N GLU A 423 10.98 6.78 -17.73
CA GLU A 423 11.82 7.00 -18.92
C GLU A 423 13.26 7.34 -18.53
N SER A 424 13.44 8.26 -17.58
CA SER A 424 14.76 8.59 -17.04
C SER A 424 15.48 7.39 -16.43
N LEU A 425 14.73 6.52 -15.74
CA LEU A 425 15.28 5.33 -15.11
C LEU A 425 15.69 4.28 -16.15
N TYR A 426 14.87 4.04 -17.17
CA TYR A 426 15.21 3.11 -18.26
C TYR A 426 16.40 3.60 -19.09
N GLN A 427 16.56 4.91 -19.28
CA GLN A 427 17.73 5.47 -19.97
C GLN A 427 19.05 5.21 -19.24
N LYS A 428 19.05 4.91 -17.94
CA LYS A 428 20.25 4.50 -17.20
C LYS A 428 20.87 3.20 -17.75
N PHE A 429 20.06 2.32 -18.36
CA PHE A 429 20.55 1.09 -18.99
C PHE A 429 21.19 1.32 -20.36
N ALA A 430 20.89 2.44 -21.00
CA ALA A 430 21.45 2.76 -22.33
C ALA A 430 22.82 3.44 -22.25
N ARG A 431 23.31 3.74 -21.05
CA ARG A 431 24.63 4.37 -20.78
C ARG A 431 25.61 3.32 -20.25
#